data_93f8af80b35c7da0d449304ae14bc552
#
_entry.id   93f8af80b35c7da0d449304ae14bc552
#
_cell.length_a   1.000
_cell.length_b   1.000
_cell.length_c   1.000
_cell.angle_alpha   90.00
_cell.angle_beta   90.00
_cell.angle_gamma   90.00
#
_symmetry.space_group_name_H-M   'P 1'
#
loop_
_entity.id
_entity.type
_entity.pdbx_description
1 polymer ?
#
loop_
_entity_poly.entity_id
_entity_poly.type
_entity_poly.pdbx_seq_one_letter_code
_entity_poly.pdbx_strand_id
1 'polypeptide(L)'
;MTESVDTLRDFLDGRLGDSSAIEVEEMVGGGSCDIFAVQRGRERWVLRRAPVHASSATAHDVLREFRILDAIKDEAVSIARPILACDDPDVFGAPFYVMVRIDGVPVRAEIPSAWTASPQEQSQALDQLVDALVAIHAVDWQKRGLGDLAHTGPYLARQVDRWMSQLDSYHGRPLPSAARVASWLDDHRPVDQVPALAHGDYKLDNVLFSPNAPPQLLAVVDWEMASIADPLIDLAWAMIFHPGTEGTIPLGVSPRAGFDRSQMPTRSLLIARYADRSGRDVGGIDWYHVFARWKLAVVLEGSYAKFLRGESKKAVHEFFGSQTDLLLESALSIVEEH
;
A
#
# COMPACT_ATOMS: atom_id res chain seq x y z
N MET A 1 14.29 7.19 26.40
CA MET A 1 14.84 6.30 25.35
C MET A 1 15.71 5.19 25.91
N THR A 2 16.71 5.46 26.77
CA THR A 2 17.62 4.41 27.26
C THR A 2 16.89 3.31 28.06
N GLU A 3 16.05 3.68 29.02
CA GLU A 3 15.26 2.74 29.85
C GLU A 3 14.31 1.86 28.99
N SER A 4 13.68 2.41 27.98
CA SER A 4 12.81 1.71 27.03
C SER A 4 13.59 0.72 26.14
N VAL A 5 14.86 1.00 25.81
CA VAL A 5 15.70 0.09 25.03
C VAL A 5 16.17 -1.09 25.89
N ASP A 6 16.44 -0.88 27.18
CA ASP A 6 16.81 -1.95 28.10
C ASP A 6 15.63 -2.91 28.32
N THR A 7 14.41 -2.40 28.49
CA THR A 7 13.20 -3.23 28.61
C THR A 7 12.93 -4.03 27.33
N LEU A 8 13.09 -3.40 26.17
CA LEU A 8 12.98 -4.08 24.88
C LEU A 8 14.03 -5.20 24.74
N ARG A 9 15.27 -4.94 25.15
CA ARG A 9 16.33 -5.96 25.14
C ARG A 9 15.93 -7.16 25.99
N ASP A 10 15.52 -6.94 27.24
CA ASP A 10 15.15 -8.01 28.17
C ASP A 10 13.95 -8.83 27.64
N PHE A 11 12.99 -8.18 27.00
CA PHE A 11 11.89 -8.84 26.31
C PHE A 11 12.35 -9.74 25.14
N LEU A 12 13.27 -9.22 24.30
CA LEU A 12 13.83 -9.96 23.17
C LEU A 12 14.70 -11.15 23.66
N ASP A 13 15.47 -10.97 24.74
CA ASP A 13 16.28 -12.01 25.35
C ASP A 13 15.43 -13.20 25.80
N GLY A 14 14.32 -12.93 26.45
CA GLY A 14 13.38 -13.95 26.91
C GLY A 14 12.66 -14.70 25.79
N ARG A 15 12.55 -14.11 24.60
CA ARG A 15 11.83 -14.69 23.46
C ARG A 15 12.72 -15.34 22.42
N LEU A 16 13.94 -14.81 22.22
CA LEU A 16 14.85 -15.27 21.16
C LEU A 16 16.04 -16.08 21.71
N GLY A 17 16.22 -16.13 23.01
CA GLY A 17 17.27 -16.93 23.67
C GLY A 17 18.70 -16.42 23.45
N ASP A 18 18.84 -15.16 23.00
CA ASP A 18 20.12 -14.48 22.81
C ASP A 18 20.16 -13.23 23.69
N SER A 19 21.22 -13.05 24.46
CA SER A 19 21.41 -11.94 25.40
C SER A 19 22.50 -10.96 24.95
N SER A 20 22.90 -10.99 23.70
CA SER A 20 23.83 -9.99 23.16
C SER A 20 23.17 -8.60 23.09
N ALA A 21 24.04 -7.57 23.17
CA ALA A 21 23.57 -6.18 23.12
C ALA A 21 22.78 -5.89 21.86
N ILE A 22 21.74 -5.05 21.99
CA ILE A 22 20.97 -4.53 20.85
C ILE A 22 21.31 -3.07 20.60
N GLU A 23 21.27 -2.69 19.33
CA GLU A 23 21.29 -1.30 18.89
C GLU A 23 19.93 -0.99 18.27
N VAL A 24 19.33 0.15 18.66
CA VAL A 24 18.01 0.58 18.18
C VAL A 24 18.14 2.00 17.65
N GLU A 25 17.78 2.17 16.38
CA GLU A 25 17.82 3.45 15.68
C GLU A 25 16.46 3.75 15.06
N GLU A 26 15.92 4.95 15.31
CA GLU A 26 14.67 5.39 14.68
C GLU A 26 14.90 5.65 13.19
N MET A 27 14.04 5.06 12.35
CA MET A 27 14.09 5.22 10.90
C MET A 27 13.14 6.34 10.46
N VAL A 28 13.67 7.29 9.70
CA VAL A 28 12.83 8.36 9.10
C VAL A 28 12.01 7.77 7.94
N GLY A 29 10.68 7.92 7.96
CA GLY A 29 9.85 7.60 6.80
C GLY A 29 8.57 6.80 7.06
N GLY A 30 8.21 6.49 8.29
CA GLY A 30 6.90 5.91 8.64
C GLY A 30 5.81 6.99 8.65
N GLY A 31 4.79 6.89 7.78
CA GLY A 31 3.66 7.84 7.77
C GLY A 31 2.64 7.56 8.86
N SER A 32 2.47 6.30 9.22
CA SER A 32 1.41 5.77 10.07
C SER A 32 1.91 5.15 11.38
N CYS A 33 3.13 4.61 11.40
CA CYS A 33 3.74 3.94 12.55
C CYS A 33 5.16 4.46 12.78
N ASP A 34 5.66 4.31 14.01
CA ASP A 34 7.07 4.52 14.31
C ASP A 34 7.86 3.30 13.84
N ILE A 35 8.96 3.52 13.14
CA ILE A 35 9.80 2.45 12.58
C ILE A 35 11.20 2.55 13.16
N PHE A 36 11.72 1.42 13.64
CA PHE A 36 13.06 1.32 14.21
C PHE A 36 13.86 0.23 13.51
N ALA A 37 15.12 0.52 13.19
CA ALA A 37 16.11 -0.50 12.91
C ALA A 37 16.59 -1.09 14.23
N VAL A 38 16.60 -2.41 14.34
CA VAL A 38 17.13 -3.13 15.51
C VAL A 38 18.22 -4.06 15.01
N GLN A 39 19.41 -3.95 15.59
CA GLN A 39 20.53 -4.82 15.31
C GLN A 39 20.96 -5.58 16.54
N ARG A 40 21.20 -6.89 16.39
CA ARG A 40 21.76 -7.77 17.42
C ARG A 40 22.81 -8.67 16.78
N GLY A 41 24.07 -8.39 17.03
CA GLY A 41 25.16 -9.12 16.38
C GLY A 41 25.08 -9.03 14.86
N ARG A 42 24.84 -10.17 14.20
CA ARG A 42 24.63 -10.22 12.74
C ARG A 42 23.19 -10.13 12.30
N GLU A 43 22.24 -10.28 13.24
CA GLU A 43 20.80 -10.20 12.96
C GLU A 43 20.40 -8.73 12.80
N ARG A 44 19.61 -8.46 11.76
CA ARG A 44 19.07 -7.13 11.46
C ARG A 44 17.58 -7.22 11.29
N TRP A 45 16.87 -6.42 12.07
CA TRP A 45 15.42 -6.41 12.13
C TRP A 45 14.86 -5.01 11.91
N VAL A 46 13.59 -4.97 11.59
CA VAL A 46 12.76 -3.76 11.63
C VAL A 46 11.69 -3.99 12.69
N LEU A 47 11.54 -3.02 13.59
CA LEU A 47 10.47 -2.97 14.58
C LEU A 47 9.47 -1.89 14.12
N ARG A 48 8.20 -2.27 13.98
CA ARG A 48 7.09 -1.34 13.73
C ARG A 48 6.27 -1.21 15.00
N ARG A 49 6.13 0.01 15.50
CA ARG A 49 5.40 0.35 16.72
C ARG A 49 4.21 1.23 16.40
N ALA A 50 3.08 0.97 17.04
CA ALA A 50 1.93 1.88 16.98
C ALA A 50 2.31 3.26 17.52
N PRO A 51 1.76 4.36 16.97
CA PRO A 51 2.03 5.69 17.49
C PRO A 51 1.58 5.82 18.94
N VAL A 52 2.44 6.35 19.81
CA VAL A 52 2.14 6.52 21.25
C VAL A 52 0.91 7.40 21.50
N HIS A 53 0.55 8.27 20.54
CA HIS A 53 -0.58 9.19 20.62
C HIS A 53 -1.58 8.97 19.48
N ALA A 54 -1.95 7.72 19.18
CA ALA A 54 -2.92 7.43 18.15
C ALA A 54 -4.30 8.03 18.49
N SER A 55 -4.92 8.72 17.52
CA SER A 55 -6.22 9.38 17.69
C SER A 55 -7.41 8.42 17.68
N SER A 56 -7.21 7.14 17.35
CA SER A 56 -8.22 6.08 17.45
C SER A 56 -7.57 4.71 17.69
N ALA A 57 -8.25 3.84 18.44
CA ALA A 57 -7.81 2.49 18.75
C ALA A 57 -7.69 1.55 17.53
N THR A 58 -8.26 1.93 16.38
CA THR A 58 -8.25 1.15 15.14
C THR A 58 -7.30 1.73 14.08
N ALA A 59 -6.76 2.92 14.32
CA ALA A 59 -5.75 3.51 13.45
C ALA A 59 -4.40 2.83 13.73
N HIS A 60 -3.83 2.19 12.70
CA HIS A 60 -2.49 1.59 12.76
C HIS A 60 -2.36 0.40 13.72
N ASP A 61 -3.25 -0.60 13.53
CA ASP A 61 -3.21 -1.86 14.27
C ASP A 61 -2.04 -2.73 13.80
N VAL A 62 -0.87 -2.50 14.40
CA VAL A 62 0.37 -3.22 14.09
C VAL A 62 0.28 -4.72 14.42
N LEU A 63 -0.57 -5.11 15.39
CA LEU A 63 -0.76 -6.52 15.74
C LEU A 63 -1.60 -7.24 14.68
N ARG A 64 -2.58 -6.54 14.07
CA ARG A 64 -3.32 -7.05 12.93
C ARG A 64 -2.41 -7.24 11.72
N GLU A 65 -1.53 -6.28 11.44
CA GLU A 65 -0.52 -6.39 10.39
C GLU A 65 0.41 -7.58 10.62
N PHE A 66 0.95 -7.75 11.84
CA PHE A 66 1.75 -8.91 12.20
C PHE A 66 1.01 -10.22 11.96
N ARG A 67 -0.25 -10.33 12.38
CA ARG A 67 -1.06 -11.53 12.20
C ARG A 67 -1.22 -11.91 10.73
N ILE A 68 -1.42 -10.91 9.85
CA ILE A 68 -1.52 -11.14 8.40
C ILE A 68 -0.18 -11.67 7.86
N LEU A 69 0.92 -11.02 8.20
CA LEU A 69 2.26 -11.43 7.77
C LEU A 69 2.61 -12.83 8.28
N ASP A 70 2.27 -13.13 9.54
CA ASP A 70 2.52 -14.46 10.14
C ASP A 70 1.71 -15.56 9.46
N ALA A 71 0.48 -15.25 9.06
CA ALA A 71 -0.39 -16.19 8.35
C ALA A 71 0.12 -16.54 6.94
N ILE A 72 0.80 -15.58 6.27
CA ILE A 72 1.26 -15.74 4.87
C ILE A 72 2.77 -15.98 4.75
N LYS A 73 3.52 -16.06 5.84
CA LYS A 73 4.99 -16.16 5.83
C LYS A 73 5.58 -17.38 5.12
N ASP A 74 4.76 -18.42 4.96
CA ASP A 74 5.15 -19.66 4.29
C ASP A 74 4.45 -19.82 2.92
N GLU A 75 3.78 -18.77 2.43
CA GLU A 75 3.23 -18.69 1.08
C GLU A 75 4.26 -18.18 0.08
N ALA A 76 3.95 -18.29 -1.22
CA ALA A 76 4.80 -17.79 -2.31
C ALA A 76 4.70 -16.25 -2.45
N VAL A 77 4.53 -15.54 -1.33
CA VAL A 77 4.45 -14.09 -1.28
C VAL A 77 5.75 -13.54 -0.71
N SER A 78 6.40 -12.64 -1.47
CA SER A 78 7.61 -11.97 -0.99
C SER A 78 7.27 -10.96 0.09
N ILE A 79 7.59 -11.26 1.35
CA ILE A 79 7.37 -10.37 2.50
C ILE A 79 8.61 -10.31 3.40
N ALA A 80 8.71 -9.27 4.19
CA ALA A 80 9.62 -9.25 5.32
C ALA A 80 9.12 -10.24 6.39
N ARG A 81 9.88 -11.32 6.64
CA ARG A 81 9.46 -12.39 7.54
C ARG A 81 9.19 -11.87 8.95
N PRO A 82 7.97 -12.00 9.50
CA PRO A 82 7.67 -11.62 10.86
C PRO A 82 8.38 -12.55 11.85
N ILE A 83 8.79 -12.01 13.00
CA ILE A 83 9.53 -12.74 14.04
C ILE A 83 8.67 -12.89 15.29
N LEU A 84 8.22 -11.78 15.85
CA LEU A 84 7.40 -11.75 17.07
C LEU A 84 6.61 -10.44 17.14
N ALA A 85 5.57 -10.43 17.96
CA ALA A 85 4.82 -9.24 18.33
C ALA A 85 4.68 -9.11 19.85
N CYS A 86 4.41 -7.90 20.30
CA CYS A 86 4.19 -7.54 21.70
C CYS A 86 3.02 -6.57 21.80
N ASP A 87 2.03 -6.90 22.62
CA ASP A 87 0.87 -6.06 22.90
C ASP A 87 1.02 -5.22 24.18
N ASP A 88 2.08 -5.50 24.98
CA ASP A 88 2.36 -4.82 26.22
C ASP A 88 3.06 -3.47 25.97
N PRO A 89 2.39 -2.33 26.26
CA PRO A 89 2.97 -1.01 26.05
C PRO A 89 4.15 -0.73 27.01
N ASP A 90 4.26 -1.43 28.14
CA ASP A 90 5.33 -1.21 29.10
C ASP A 90 6.70 -1.67 28.57
N VAL A 91 6.72 -2.51 27.53
CA VAL A 91 7.96 -2.99 26.91
C VAL A 91 8.63 -1.93 26.06
N PHE A 92 7.88 -1.24 25.16
CA PHE A 92 8.45 -0.23 24.26
C PHE A 92 7.51 0.93 23.96
N GLY A 93 6.66 1.30 24.91
CA GLY A 93 5.79 2.48 24.88
C GLY A 93 4.46 2.32 24.14
N ALA A 94 4.32 1.34 23.28
CA ALA A 94 3.08 0.97 22.58
C ALA A 94 3.22 -0.43 21.97
N PRO A 95 2.13 -1.09 21.55
CA PRO A 95 2.19 -2.36 20.84
C PRO A 95 3.10 -2.28 19.61
N PHE A 96 3.85 -3.36 19.37
CA PHE A 96 4.80 -3.44 18.26
C PHE A 96 4.94 -4.86 17.72
N TYR A 97 5.57 -4.98 16.55
CA TYR A 97 6.10 -6.24 16.06
C TYR A 97 7.47 -6.07 15.44
N VAL A 98 8.18 -7.19 15.32
CA VAL A 98 9.54 -7.28 14.78
C VAL A 98 9.52 -8.21 13.57
N MET A 99 10.21 -7.80 12.50
CA MET A 99 10.39 -8.57 11.27
C MET A 99 11.85 -8.51 10.80
N VAL A 100 12.24 -9.44 9.95
CA VAL A 100 13.56 -9.44 9.31
C VAL A 100 13.72 -8.17 8.47
N ARG A 101 14.86 -7.48 8.60
CA ARG A 101 15.18 -6.34 7.75
C ARG A 101 15.55 -6.81 6.35
N ILE A 102 14.88 -6.24 5.36
CA ILE A 102 15.20 -6.47 3.94
C ILE A 102 16.09 -5.33 3.44
N ASP A 103 17.21 -5.67 2.84
CA ASP A 103 18.12 -4.71 2.22
C ASP A 103 17.65 -4.37 0.80
N GLY A 104 16.52 -3.71 0.75
CA GLY A 104 15.86 -3.25 -0.46
C GLY A 104 15.54 -1.77 -0.37
N VAL A 105 15.20 -1.18 -1.52
CA VAL A 105 14.79 0.21 -1.64
C VAL A 105 13.40 0.30 -2.26
N PRO A 106 12.50 1.16 -1.74
CA PRO A 106 11.23 1.43 -2.39
C PRO A 106 11.45 2.36 -3.59
N VAL A 107 10.69 2.15 -4.65
CA VAL A 107 10.71 3.03 -5.83
C VAL A 107 9.68 4.15 -5.63
N ARG A 108 10.11 5.27 -5.09
CA ARG A 108 9.27 6.45 -4.79
C ARG A 108 9.45 7.55 -5.86
N ALA A 109 10.20 8.60 -5.55
CA ALA A 109 10.44 9.72 -6.45
C ALA A 109 11.45 9.35 -7.56
N GLU A 110 12.45 8.53 -7.23
CA GLU A 110 13.54 8.14 -8.12
C GLU A 110 13.72 6.62 -8.13
N ILE A 111 14.27 6.10 -9.21
CA ILE A 111 14.73 4.71 -9.29
C ILE A 111 16.17 4.60 -8.83
N PRO A 112 16.64 3.41 -8.40
CA PRO A 112 18.03 3.15 -8.12
C PRO A 112 18.94 3.54 -9.31
N SER A 113 20.06 4.18 -9.03
CA SER A 113 20.98 4.65 -10.09
C SER A 113 21.50 3.54 -10.98
N ALA A 114 21.67 2.33 -10.44
CA ALA A 114 22.09 1.17 -11.23
C ALA A 114 21.07 0.78 -12.33
N TRP A 115 19.77 1.07 -12.12
CA TRP A 115 18.75 0.76 -13.11
C TRP A 115 18.79 1.73 -14.31
N THR A 116 19.28 2.96 -14.12
CA THR A 116 19.37 3.93 -15.23
C THR A 116 20.36 3.50 -16.31
N ALA A 117 21.31 2.63 -15.96
CA ALA A 117 22.27 2.06 -16.90
C ALA A 117 21.69 0.93 -17.77
N SER A 118 20.51 0.39 -17.42
CA SER A 118 19.87 -0.75 -18.08
C SER A 118 18.38 -0.50 -18.34
N PRO A 119 18.03 0.45 -19.23
CA PRO A 119 16.63 0.81 -19.46
C PRO A 119 15.74 -0.37 -19.87
N GLN A 120 16.28 -1.32 -20.64
CA GLN A 120 15.55 -2.53 -21.07
C GLN A 120 15.19 -3.47 -19.91
N GLU A 121 15.94 -3.39 -18.80
CA GLU A 121 15.70 -4.21 -17.62
C GLU A 121 14.69 -3.55 -16.64
N GLN A 122 14.50 -2.22 -16.75
CA GLN A 122 13.59 -1.47 -15.86
C GLN A 122 12.14 -1.99 -15.93
N SER A 123 11.71 -2.44 -17.12
CA SER A 123 10.37 -3.01 -17.31
C SER A 123 10.10 -4.23 -16.42
N GLN A 124 11.16 -4.99 -16.08
CA GLN A 124 11.06 -6.17 -15.23
C GLN A 124 10.54 -5.84 -13.82
N ALA A 125 10.74 -4.61 -13.33
CA ALA A 125 10.19 -4.20 -12.05
C ALA A 125 8.65 -4.19 -12.09
N LEU A 126 8.05 -3.74 -13.19
CA LEU A 126 6.58 -3.73 -13.36
C LEU A 126 6.01 -5.13 -13.59
N ASP A 127 6.73 -5.97 -14.33
CA ASP A 127 6.36 -7.38 -14.49
C ASP A 127 6.35 -8.11 -13.15
N GLN A 128 7.39 -7.93 -12.33
CA GLN A 128 7.48 -8.52 -11.00
C GLN A 128 6.44 -7.92 -10.02
N LEU A 129 6.10 -6.64 -10.17
CA LEU A 129 5.01 -6.02 -9.41
C LEU A 129 3.70 -6.78 -9.65
N VAL A 130 3.36 -7.07 -10.92
CA VAL A 130 2.16 -7.81 -11.27
C VAL A 130 2.24 -9.26 -10.77
N ASP A 131 3.37 -9.94 -10.95
CA ASP A 131 3.55 -11.33 -10.52
C ASP A 131 3.40 -11.47 -8.99
N ALA A 132 3.94 -10.52 -8.23
CA ALA A 132 3.78 -10.51 -6.77
C ALA A 132 2.32 -10.27 -6.36
N LEU A 133 1.59 -9.42 -7.08
CA LEU A 133 0.16 -9.22 -6.83
C LEU A 133 -0.64 -10.50 -7.11
N VAL A 134 -0.32 -11.22 -8.17
CA VAL A 134 -0.92 -12.54 -8.46
C VAL A 134 -0.67 -13.51 -7.30
N ALA A 135 0.56 -13.55 -6.77
CA ALA A 135 0.89 -14.42 -5.64
C ALA A 135 0.10 -14.04 -4.36
N ILE A 136 -0.08 -12.75 -4.08
CA ILE A 136 -0.90 -12.27 -2.97
C ILE A 136 -2.36 -12.75 -3.14
N HIS A 137 -2.94 -12.54 -4.32
CA HIS A 137 -4.33 -12.90 -4.60
C HIS A 137 -4.57 -14.42 -4.71
N ALA A 138 -3.51 -15.23 -4.82
CA ALA A 138 -3.58 -16.68 -4.83
C ALA A 138 -3.56 -17.30 -3.42
N VAL A 139 -3.29 -16.51 -2.37
CA VAL A 139 -3.29 -16.99 -0.98
C VAL A 139 -4.66 -17.56 -0.61
N ASP A 140 -4.68 -18.80 -0.14
CA ASP A 140 -5.88 -19.41 0.46
C ASP A 140 -6.10 -18.83 1.87
N TRP A 141 -6.65 -17.63 1.90
CA TRP A 141 -6.86 -16.86 3.13
C TRP A 141 -7.74 -17.57 4.16
N GLN A 142 -8.64 -18.46 3.71
CA GLN A 142 -9.49 -19.26 4.60
C GLN A 142 -8.65 -20.28 5.36
N LYS A 143 -7.80 -21.02 4.66
CA LYS A 143 -6.87 -21.97 5.31
C LYS A 143 -5.85 -21.29 6.19
N ARG A 144 -5.52 -20.03 5.90
CA ARG A 144 -4.59 -19.23 6.71
C ARG A 144 -5.25 -18.54 7.91
N GLY A 145 -6.55 -18.76 8.15
CA GLY A 145 -7.25 -18.22 9.32
C GLY A 145 -7.51 -16.72 9.25
N LEU A 146 -7.57 -16.15 8.04
CA LEU A 146 -7.81 -14.71 7.81
C LEU A 146 -9.29 -14.40 7.54
N GLY A 147 -10.20 -15.29 7.91
CA GLY A 147 -11.64 -15.15 7.64
C GLY A 147 -12.30 -13.95 8.28
N ASP A 148 -11.79 -13.46 9.40
CA ASP A 148 -12.28 -12.27 10.09
C ASP A 148 -11.92 -10.95 9.36
N LEU A 149 -11.01 -10.99 8.40
CA LEU A 149 -10.74 -9.86 7.50
C LEU A 149 -11.80 -9.75 6.39
N ALA A 150 -12.61 -10.79 6.19
CA ALA A 150 -13.70 -10.77 5.24
C ALA A 150 -14.93 -10.06 5.82
N HIS A 151 -15.54 -9.23 5.00
CA HIS A 151 -16.82 -8.61 5.35
C HIS A 151 -17.99 -9.44 4.82
N THR A 152 -19.12 -9.37 5.49
CA THR A 152 -20.36 -9.98 5.02
C THR A 152 -20.94 -9.21 3.83
N GLY A 153 -21.42 -9.94 2.81
CA GLY A 153 -22.05 -9.38 1.60
C GLY A 153 -21.06 -8.90 0.54
N PRO A 154 -21.59 -8.44 -0.61
CA PRO A 154 -20.79 -7.99 -1.74
C PRO A 154 -19.83 -6.87 -1.38
N TYR A 155 -18.57 -6.99 -1.77
CA TYR A 155 -17.55 -6.01 -1.41
C TYR A 155 -17.79 -4.68 -2.13
N LEU A 156 -17.99 -4.71 -3.46
CA LEU A 156 -18.13 -3.52 -4.29
C LEU A 156 -19.37 -2.70 -3.94
N ALA A 157 -20.46 -3.37 -3.54
CA ALA A 157 -21.73 -2.71 -3.22
C ALA A 157 -21.65 -1.67 -2.08
N ARG A 158 -20.63 -1.76 -1.24
CA ARG A 158 -20.45 -0.87 -0.08
C ARG A 158 -19.43 0.24 -0.30
N GLN A 159 -18.68 0.16 -1.41
CA GLN A 159 -17.51 1.02 -1.57
C GLN A 159 -17.90 2.47 -1.86
N VAL A 160 -18.91 2.69 -2.71
CA VAL A 160 -19.33 4.04 -3.09
C VAL A 160 -19.88 4.77 -1.89
N ASP A 161 -20.83 4.19 -1.16
CA ASP A 161 -21.42 4.79 0.04
C ASP A 161 -20.37 5.08 1.12
N ARG A 162 -19.45 4.13 1.33
CA ARG A 162 -18.36 4.30 2.31
C ARG A 162 -17.50 5.51 2.00
N TRP A 163 -17.05 5.64 0.75
CA TRP A 163 -16.15 6.72 0.36
C TRP A 163 -16.86 8.06 0.22
N MET A 164 -18.16 8.07 -0.18
CA MET A 164 -18.97 9.29 -0.12
C MET A 164 -19.18 9.77 1.32
N SER A 165 -19.51 8.86 2.24
CA SER A 165 -19.62 9.18 3.68
C SER A 165 -18.28 9.71 4.23
N GLN A 166 -17.16 9.15 3.76
CA GLN A 166 -15.83 9.64 4.14
C GLN A 166 -15.57 11.05 3.60
N LEU A 167 -15.96 11.34 2.35
CA LEU A 167 -15.82 12.67 1.75
C LEU A 167 -16.67 13.69 2.53
N ASP A 168 -17.92 13.36 2.83
CA ASP A 168 -18.85 14.22 3.59
C ASP A 168 -18.30 14.54 4.99
N SER A 169 -17.64 13.58 5.63
CA SER A 169 -17.05 13.74 6.97
C SER A 169 -15.91 14.78 7.02
N TYR A 170 -15.33 15.13 5.90
CA TYR A 170 -14.27 16.15 5.84
C TYR A 170 -14.80 17.58 5.96
N HIS A 171 -16.10 17.80 5.72
CA HIS A 171 -16.72 19.14 5.71
C HIS A 171 -15.91 20.13 4.85
N GLY A 172 -15.41 19.62 3.70
CA GLY A 172 -14.56 20.34 2.77
C GLY A 172 -15.35 21.16 1.75
N ARG A 173 -14.69 21.48 0.64
CA ARG A 173 -15.31 22.19 -0.49
C ARG A 173 -16.30 21.28 -1.25
N PRO A 174 -17.29 21.85 -1.96
CA PRO A 174 -18.16 21.08 -2.84
C PRO A 174 -17.37 20.46 -4.00
N LEU A 175 -17.60 19.17 -4.28
CA LEU A 175 -17.00 18.42 -5.38
C LEU A 175 -18.09 17.77 -6.25
N PRO A 176 -18.79 18.54 -7.14
CA PRO A 176 -19.86 17.99 -7.96
C PRO A 176 -19.39 16.87 -8.89
N SER A 177 -18.15 16.92 -9.36
CA SER A 177 -17.54 15.85 -10.16
C SER A 177 -17.45 14.53 -9.38
N ALA A 178 -17.18 14.57 -8.09
CA ALA A 178 -17.14 13.36 -7.25
C ALA A 178 -18.51 12.68 -7.16
N ALA A 179 -19.58 13.46 -7.03
CA ALA A 179 -20.96 12.92 -7.00
C ALA A 179 -21.37 12.32 -8.36
N ARG A 180 -20.98 12.94 -9.49
CA ARG A 180 -21.24 12.38 -10.83
C ARG A 180 -20.54 11.03 -11.02
N VAL A 181 -19.26 10.93 -10.63
CA VAL A 181 -18.49 9.68 -10.69
C VAL A 181 -19.11 8.63 -9.78
N ALA A 182 -19.53 9.00 -8.56
CA ALA A 182 -20.18 8.08 -7.62
C ALA A 182 -21.47 7.49 -8.21
N SER A 183 -22.32 8.33 -8.84
CA SER A 183 -23.54 7.85 -9.49
C SER A 183 -23.25 6.85 -10.61
N TRP A 184 -22.27 7.15 -11.46
CA TRP A 184 -21.88 6.23 -12.53
C TRP A 184 -21.34 4.88 -11.97
N LEU A 185 -20.53 4.94 -10.91
CA LEU A 185 -19.99 3.74 -10.25
C LEU A 185 -21.11 2.86 -9.67
N ASP A 186 -22.17 3.44 -9.13
CA ASP A 186 -23.32 2.67 -8.64
C ASP A 186 -24.13 2.04 -9.76
N ASP A 187 -24.34 2.79 -10.85
CA ASP A 187 -25.15 2.35 -11.99
C ASP A 187 -24.44 1.26 -12.81
N HIS A 188 -23.08 1.25 -12.86
CA HIS A 188 -22.27 0.36 -13.69
C HIS A 188 -21.47 -0.67 -12.90
N ARG A 189 -21.84 -0.89 -11.62
CA ARG A 189 -21.10 -1.80 -10.75
C ARG A 189 -21.05 -3.23 -11.30
N PRO A 190 -19.86 -3.80 -11.50
CA PRO A 190 -19.71 -5.18 -11.94
C PRO A 190 -20.11 -6.17 -10.84
N VAL A 191 -20.25 -7.42 -11.21
CA VAL A 191 -20.35 -8.52 -10.24
C VAL A 191 -19.01 -8.68 -9.54
N ASP A 192 -19.02 -8.79 -8.20
CA ASP A 192 -17.81 -9.02 -7.41
C ASP A 192 -17.05 -10.25 -7.90
N GLN A 193 -15.74 -10.15 -7.99
CA GLN A 193 -14.85 -11.28 -8.21
C GLN A 193 -14.86 -12.23 -6.98
N VAL A 194 -14.36 -13.45 -7.17
CA VAL A 194 -14.05 -14.33 -6.03
C VAL A 194 -13.07 -13.60 -5.12
N PRO A 195 -13.43 -13.35 -3.84
CA PRO A 195 -12.61 -12.56 -2.93
C PRO A 195 -11.20 -13.14 -2.75
N ALA A 196 -10.23 -12.26 -2.61
CA ALA A 196 -8.84 -12.61 -2.36
C ALA A 196 -8.28 -11.79 -1.19
N LEU A 197 -7.14 -12.21 -0.66
CA LEU A 197 -6.34 -11.34 0.18
C LEU A 197 -5.87 -10.16 -0.67
N ALA A 198 -6.34 -8.97 -0.35
CA ALA A 198 -5.93 -7.72 -1.00
C ALA A 198 -5.01 -6.94 -0.06
N HIS A 199 -4.02 -6.27 -0.63
CA HIS A 199 -3.08 -5.42 0.09
C HIS A 199 -3.72 -4.09 0.52
N GLY A 200 -4.62 -3.54 -0.34
CA GLY A 200 -5.36 -2.30 -0.09
C GLY A 200 -4.65 -1.01 -0.45
N ASP A 201 -3.31 -1.01 -0.53
CA ASP A 201 -2.46 0.11 -1.00
C ASP A 201 -1.29 -0.39 -1.86
N TYR A 202 -1.55 -1.33 -2.79
CA TYR A 202 -0.52 -1.97 -3.60
C TYR A 202 0.04 -1.04 -4.67
N LYS A 203 1.30 -0.69 -4.55
CA LYS A 203 2.00 0.21 -5.48
C LYS A 203 3.53 0.08 -5.34
N LEU A 204 4.28 0.63 -6.29
CA LEU A 204 5.76 0.59 -6.28
C LEU A 204 6.39 1.14 -4.98
N ASP A 205 5.73 2.10 -4.33
CA ASP A 205 6.23 2.70 -3.08
C ASP A 205 6.23 1.72 -1.91
N ASN A 206 5.35 0.71 -1.98
CA ASN A 206 5.16 -0.32 -0.97
C ASN A 206 5.79 -1.66 -1.36
N VAL A 207 6.74 -1.62 -2.29
CA VAL A 207 7.53 -2.78 -2.71
C VAL A 207 9.02 -2.45 -2.61
N LEU A 208 9.76 -3.32 -1.94
CA LEU A 208 11.21 -3.21 -1.83
C LEU A 208 11.87 -3.99 -2.97
N PHE A 209 12.70 -3.31 -3.72
CA PHE A 209 13.52 -3.90 -4.78
C PHE A 209 14.99 -3.90 -4.43
N SER A 210 15.75 -4.80 -5.06
CA SER A 210 17.21 -4.73 -5.08
C SER A 210 17.65 -3.38 -5.68
N PRO A 211 18.61 -2.68 -5.06
CA PRO A 211 19.17 -1.48 -5.67
C PRO A 211 20.01 -1.77 -6.92
N ASN A 212 20.37 -3.03 -7.17
CA ASN A 212 21.16 -3.46 -8.31
C ASN A 212 20.28 -3.71 -9.55
N ALA A 213 20.87 -3.70 -10.74
CA ALA A 213 20.26 -4.16 -11.98
C ALA A 213 20.65 -5.64 -12.25
N PRO A 214 19.76 -6.47 -12.83
CA PRO A 214 18.35 -6.15 -13.10
C PRO A 214 17.54 -5.97 -11.81
N PRO A 215 16.41 -5.23 -11.86
CA PRO A 215 15.50 -5.12 -10.74
C PRO A 215 15.08 -6.49 -10.22
N GLN A 216 15.10 -6.67 -8.89
CA GLN A 216 14.57 -7.86 -8.23
C GLN A 216 13.66 -7.44 -7.09
N LEU A 217 12.42 -7.88 -7.11
CA LEU A 217 11.45 -7.67 -6.03
C LEU A 217 11.86 -8.53 -4.83
N LEU A 218 12.06 -7.89 -3.69
CA LEU A 218 12.52 -8.53 -2.46
C LEU A 218 11.38 -8.69 -1.44
N ALA A 219 10.53 -7.69 -1.28
CA ALA A 219 9.39 -7.78 -0.36
C ALA A 219 8.30 -6.76 -0.68
N VAL A 220 7.05 -7.13 -0.42
CA VAL A 220 5.90 -6.24 -0.30
C VAL A 220 5.77 -5.84 1.16
N VAL A 221 5.61 -4.55 1.43
CA VAL A 221 5.56 -3.94 2.77
C VAL A 221 4.31 -3.09 2.93
N ASP A 222 4.00 -2.72 4.19
CA ASP A 222 2.88 -1.84 4.53
C ASP A 222 1.50 -2.48 4.35
N TRP A 223 1.27 -3.55 5.11
CA TRP A 223 0.05 -4.36 5.06
C TRP A 223 -1.09 -3.83 5.94
N GLU A 224 -0.99 -2.62 6.46
CA GLU A 224 -1.99 -2.05 7.37
C GLU A 224 -3.39 -1.95 6.77
N MET A 225 -3.50 -1.80 5.43
CA MET A 225 -4.76 -1.71 4.69
C MET A 225 -5.28 -3.05 4.17
N ALA A 226 -4.56 -4.14 4.43
CA ALA A 226 -4.91 -5.45 3.88
C ALA A 226 -6.29 -5.93 4.35
N SER A 227 -7.02 -6.57 3.47
CA SER A 227 -8.39 -7.08 3.71
C SER A 227 -8.73 -8.20 2.75
N ILE A 228 -9.84 -8.88 3.00
CA ILE A 228 -10.42 -9.79 1.99
C ILE A 228 -11.38 -8.97 1.13
N ALA A 229 -11.03 -8.83 -0.15
CA ALA A 229 -11.68 -7.89 -1.06
C ALA A 229 -11.75 -8.43 -2.50
N ASP A 230 -12.38 -7.66 -3.38
CA ASP A 230 -12.29 -7.87 -4.81
C ASP A 230 -10.86 -7.56 -5.29
N PRO A 231 -10.16 -8.54 -5.90
CA PRO A 231 -8.73 -8.40 -6.24
C PRO A 231 -8.45 -7.33 -7.29
N LEU A 232 -9.41 -6.99 -8.16
CA LEU A 232 -9.20 -5.99 -9.19
C LEU A 232 -9.08 -4.57 -8.62
N ILE A 233 -9.49 -4.34 -7.36
CA ILE A 233 -9.25 -3.08 -6.66
C ILE A 233 -7.74 -2.80 -6.52
N ASP A 234 -6.95 -3.81 -6.11
CA ASP A 234 -5.50 -3.64 -5.98
C ASP A 234 -4.82 -3.49 -7.34
N LEU A 235 -5.27 -4.26 -8.34
CA LEU A 235 -4.73 -4.14 -9.70
C LEU A 235 -4.94 -2.73 -10.26
N ALA A 236 -6.17 -2.23 -10.20
CA ALA A 236 -6.49 -0.88 -10.68
C ALA A 236 -5.78 0.20 -9.87
N TRP A 237 -5.64 0.01 -8.54
CA TRP A 237 -4.88 0.92 -7.68
C TRP A 237 -3.42 0.99 -8.11
N ALA A 238 -2.76 -0.14 -8.33
CA ALA A 238 -1.38 -0.17 -8.82
C ALA A 238 -1.21 0.55 -10.17
N MET A 239 -2.20 0.41 -11.06
CA MET A 239 -2.18 1.02 -12.39
C MET A 239 -2.32 2.54 -12.38
N ILE A 240 -2.88 3.18 -11.33
CA ILE A 240 -2.86 4.65 -11.21
C ILE A 240 -1.41 5.16 -11.17
N PHE A 241 -0.53 4.44 -10.48
CA PHE A 241 0.86 4.84 -10.23
C PHE A 241 1.83 4.32 -11.28
N HIS A 242 1.31 3.83 -12.41
CA HIS A 242 2.12 3.33 -13.51
C HIS A 242 3.00 4.44 -14.11
N PRO A 243 4.32 4.22 -14.26
CA PRO A 243 5.25 5.27 -14.71
C PRO A 243 5.26 5.53 -16.21
N GLY A 244 4.52 4.73 -17.01
CA GLY A 244 4.50 4.84 -18.48
C GLY A 244 3.81 6.08 -19.01
N THR A 245 3.76 6.20 -20.34
CA THR A 245 3.22 7.36 -21.06
C THR A 245 1.70 7.36 -21.20
N GLU A 246 1.06 6.18 -21.13
CA GLU A 246 -0.38 6.05 -21.33
C GLU A 246 -1.16 6.61 -20.14
N GLY A 247 -2.00 7.63 -20.42
CA GLY A 247 -2.97 8.18 -19.48
C GLY A 247 -2.35 8.49 -18.12
N THR A 248 -1.13 9.03 -18.10
CA THR A 248 -0.49 9.47 -16.87
C THR A 248 -1.40 10.49 -16.20
N ILE A 249 -1.93 10.12 -15.05
CA ILE A 249 -2.55 11.09 -14.18
C ILE A 249 -1.40 11.97 -13.70
N PRO A 250 -1.46 13.28 -13.93
CA PRO A 250 -0.43 14.20 -13.45
C PRO A 250 -0.59 14.36 -11.94
N LEU A 251 -0.28 13.31 -11.21
CA LEU A 251 -0.25 13.34 -9.75
C LEU A 251 0.97 14.11 -9.29
N GLY A 252 1.28 15.29 -9.66
CA GLY A 252 2.34 16.18 -9.14
C GLY A 252 3.51 15.54 -8.37
N VAL A 253 3.40 14.26 -8.13
CA VAL A 253 4.51 13.39 -7.79
C VAL A 253 5.23 13.19 -9.11
N SER A 254 6.37 13.79 -9.25
CA SER A 254 7.24 13.66 -10.42
C SER A 254 7.18 12.22 -10.92
N PRO A 255 6.95 12.01 -12.21
CA PRO A 255 7.06 10.68 -12.77
C PRO A 255 8.43 10.16 -12.37
N ARG A 256 8.45 9.11 -11.56
CA ARG A 256 9.62 8.47 -10.98
C ARG A 256 10.85 8.68 -11.87
N ALA A 257 11.68 9.64 -11.48
CA ALA A 257 12.77 10.10 -12.30
C ALA A 257 13.73 8.93 -12.59
N GLY A 258 14.16 8.81 -13.83
CA GLY A 258 15.06 7.77 -14.27
C GLY A 258 14.42 6.57 -14.97
N PHE A 259 13.09 6.37 -14.92
CA PHE A 259 12.44 5.40 -15.80
C PHE A 259 12.47 5.86 -17.24
N ASP A 260 12.95 5.00 -18.13
CA ASP A 260 12.73 5.18 -19.57
C ASP A 260 11.29 4.77 -19.91
N ARG A 261 10.42 5.75 -19.97
CA ARG A 261 8.99 5.55 -20.18
C ARG A 261 8.66 4.85 -21.51
N SER A 262 9.53 4.98 -22.53
CA SER A 262 9.35 4.34 -23.82
C SER A 262 9.55 2.83 -23.77
N GLN A 263 10.26 2.34 -22.74
CA GLN A 263 10.54 0.91 -22.53
C GLN A 263 9.57 0.27 -21.53
N MET A 264 8.69 1.06 -20.91
CA MET A 264 7.74 0.52 -19.94
C MET A 264 6.60 -0.23 -20.65
N PRO A 265 6.19 -1.41 -20.13
CA PRO A 265 5.00 -2.10 -20.64
C PRO A 265 3.79 -1.19 -20.44
N THR A 266 2.85 -1.25 -21.35
CA THR A 266 1.58 -0.52 -21.22
C THR A 266 0.75 -1.07 -20.07
N ARG A 267 -0.20 -0.27 -19.56
CA ARG A 267 -1.18 -0.76 -18.56
C ARG A 267 -1.93 -1.98 -19.08
N SER A 268 -2.34 -1.96 -20.33
CA SER A 268 -3.05 -3.07 -20.97
C SER A 268 -2.23 -4.35 -20.98
N LEU A 269 -0.92 -4.27 -21.24
CA LEU A 269 -0.02 -5.43 -21.17
C LEU A 269 0.11 -5.97 -19.74
N LEU A 270 0.20 -5.11 -18.74
CA LEU A 270 0.29 -5.52 -17.33
C LEU A 270 -1.03 -6.15 -16.85
N ILE A 271 -2.18 -5.61 -17.26
CA ILE A 271 -3.50 -6.17 -16.97
C ILE A 271 -3.64 -7.54 -17.64
N ALA A 272 -3.23 -7.66 -18.91
CA ALA A 272 -3.24 -8.95 -19.62
C ALA A 272 -2.32 -9.98 -18.95
N ARG A 273 -1.12 -9.56 -18.48
CA ARG A 273 -0.22 -10.41 -17.67
C ARG A 273 -0.89 -10.88 -16.39
N TYR A 274 -1.58 -10.00 -15.68
CA TYR A 274 -2.33 -10.37 -14.48
C TYR A 274 -3.41 -11.41 -14.80
N ALA A 275 -4.21 -11.20 -15.84
CA ALA A 275 -5.26 -12.12 -16.27
C ALA A 275 -4.68 -13.51 -16.63
N ASP A 276 -3.62 -13.53 -17.44
CA ASP A 276 -2.95 -14.77 -17.85
C ASP A 276 -2.43 -15.57 -16.67
N ARG A 277 -1.73 -14.90 -15.74
CA ARG A 277 -1.10 -15.58 -14.61
C ARG A 277 -2.04 -15.95 -13.47
N SER A 278 -3.09 -15.15 -13.26
CA SER A 278 -4.07 -15.41 -12.18
C SER A 278 -5.24 -16.29 -12.62
N GLY A 279 -5.50 -16.37 -13.93
CA GLY A 279 -6.70 -16.99 -14.50
C GLY A 279 -7.98 -16.21 -14.20
N ARG A 280 -7.89 -14.97 -13.71
CA ARG A 280 -9.04 -14.13 -13.36
C ARG A 280 -9.54 -13.36 -14.58
N ASP A 281 -10.86 -13.20 -14.65
CA ASP A 281 -11.48 -12.29 -15.60
C ASP A 281 -11.17 -10.82 -15.21
N VAL A 282 -10.65 -10.06 -16.15
CA VAL A 282 -10.39 -8.62 -16.01
C VAL A 282 -11.39 -7.79 -16.80
N GLY A 283 -12.46 -8.39 -17.27
CA GLY A 283 -13.61 -7.70 -17.87
C GLY A 283 -14.15 -6.66 -16.90
N GLY A 284 -14.54 -5.48 -17.39
CA GLY A 284 -15.02 -4.39 -16.55
C GLY A 284 -13.94 -3.66 -15.76
N ILE A 285 -12.65 -3.84 -16.11
CA ILE A 285 -11.51 -3.17 -15.45
C ILE A 285 -11.66 -1.64 -15.44
N ASP A 286 -12.38 -1.05 -16.40
CA ASP A 286 -12.60 0.38 -16.48
C ASP A 286 -13.40 0.91 -15.30
N TRP A 287 -14.37 0.15 -14.79
CA TRP A 287 -15.05 0.49 -13.54
C TRP A 287 -14.04 0.63 -12.38
N TYR A 288 -13.10 -0.32 -12.25
CA TYR A 288 -12.08 -0.28 -11.20
C TYR A 288 -11.09 0.87 -11.41
N HIS A 289 -10.80 1.23 -12.64
CA HIS A 289 -9.98 2.39 -12.97
C HIS A 289 -10.66 3.70 -12.58
N VAL A 290 -11.95 3.84 -12.84
CA VAL A 290 -12.77 4.98 -12.39
C VAL A 290 -12.79 5.01 -10.86
N PHE A 291 -13.12 3.88 -10.23
CA PHE A 291 -13.18 3.77 -8.77
C PHE A 291 -11.85 4.12 -8.09
N ALA A 292 -10.74 3.62 -8.59
CA ALA A 292 -9.43 3.86 -8.00
C ALA A 292 -9.03 5.35 -8.06
N ARG A 293 -9.30 6.04 -9.17
CA ARG A 293 -9.09 7.50 -9.31
C ARG A 293 -9.96 8.28 -8.37
N TRP A 294 -11.23 7.95 -8.34
CA TRP A 294 -12.21 8.58 -7.46
C TRP A 294 -11.88 8.37 -5.98
N LYS A 295 -11.54 7.15 -5.57
CA LYS A 295 -11.07 6.83 -4.21
C LYS A 295 -9.84 7.68 -3.85
N LEU A 296 -8.85 7.76 -4.73
CA LEU A 296 -7.65 8.56 -4.48
C LEU A 296 -7.99 10.05 -4.36
N ALA A 297 -8.88 10.57 -5.19
CA ALA A 297 -9.36 11.94 -5.10
C ALA A 297 -9.98 12.23 -3.71
N VAL A 298 -10.84 11.33 -3.21
CA VAL A 298 -11.43 11.44 -1.87
C VAL A 298 -10.35 11.44 -0.78
N VAL A 299 -9.35 10.56 -0.87
CA VAL A 299 -8.23 10.50 0.11
C VAL A 299 -7.44 11.79 0.12
N LEU A 300 -7.09 12.33 -1.05
CA LEU A 300 -6.33 13.58 -1.16
C LEU A 300 -7.13 14.78 -0.66
N GLU A 301 -8.44 14.84 -0.96
CA GLU A 301 -9.32 15.91 -0.47
C GLU A 301 -9.37 15.96 1.06
N GLY A 302 -9.34 14.83 1.75
CA GLY A 302 -9.27 14.79 3.21
C GLY A 302 -8.02 15.49 3.77
N SER A 303 -6.88 15.28 3.11
CA SER A 303 -5.62 15.94 3.48
C SER A 303 -5.64 17.45 3.13
N TYR A 304 -6.22 17.80 1.99
CA TYR A 304 -6.40 19.20 1.57
C TYR A 304 -7.37 19.94 2.51
N ALA A 305 -8.47 19.33 2.90
CA ALA A 305 -9.41 19.91 3.87
C ALA A 305 -8.73 20.20 5.22
N LYS A 306 -7.87 19.30 5.72
CA LYS A 306 -7.05 19.55 6.92
C LYS A 306 -6.11 20.74 6.74
N PHE A 307 -5.49 20.88 5.56
CA PHE A 307 -4.63 22.00 5.25
C PHE A 307 -5.42 23.32 5.28
N LEU A 308 -6.57 23.38 4.63
CA LEU A 308 -7.44 24.57 4.60
C LEU A 308 -7.89 25.01 6.00
N ARG A 309 -8.09 24.07 6.93
CA ARG A 309 -8.43 24.37 8.32
C ARG A 309 -7.21 24.72 9.19
N GLY A 310 -6.00 24.70 8.63
CA GLY A 310 -4.76 24.95 9.38
C GLY A 310 -4.34 23.78 10.29
N GLU A 311 -4.96 22.63 10.19
CA GLU A 311 -4.65 21.41 10.94
C GLU A 311 -3.42 20.66 10.41
N SER A 312 -2.99 20.98 9.21
CA SER A 312 -1.78 20.45 8.59
C SER A 312 -0.90 21.57 8.04
N LYS A 313 0.41 21.48 8.33
CA LYS A 313 1.44 22.40 7.82
C LYS A 313 2.26 21.81 6.67
N LYS A 314 1.93 20.60 6.19
CA LYS A 314 2.66 19.97 5.10
C LYS A 314 2.31 20.65 3.78
N ALA A 315 3.30 21.27 3.13
CA ALA A 315 3.12 21.99 1.86
C ALA A 315 2.49 21.11 0.75
N VAL A 316 2.80 19.80 0.76
CA VAL A 316 2.21 18.85 -0.19
C VAL A 316 0.68 18.76 -0.08
N HIS A 317 0.09 19.04 1.09
CA HIS A 317 -1.36 18.99 1.28
C HIS A 317 -2.09 20.13 0.56
N GLU A 318 -1.43 21.29 0.37
CA GLU A 318 -1.95 22.39 -0.46
C GLU A 318 -2.12 21.94 -1.91
N PHE A 319 -1.10 21.23 -2.41
CA PHE A 319 -1.10 20.74 -3.78
C PHE A 319 -2.18 19.66 -4.04
N PHE A 320 -2.62 18.94 -3.02
CA PHE A 320 -3.62 17.88 -3.17
C PHE A 320 -4.98 18.39 -3.66
N GLY A 321 -5.33 19.67 -3.44
CA GLY A 321 -6.57 20.23 -3.96
C GLY A 321 -6.65 20.17 -5.49
N SER A 322 -5.58 20.59 -6.20
CA SER A 322 -5.51 20.51 -7.65
C SER A 322 -5.40 19.06 -8.15
N GLN A 323 -4.75 18.18 -7.39
CA GLN A 323 -4.66 16.76 -7.76
C GLN A 323 -6.02 16.05 -7.65
N THR A 324 -6.83 16.41 -6.65
CA THR A 324 -8.22 15.93 -6.52
C THR A 324 -9.01 16.25 -7.79
N ASP A 325 -8.93 17.48 -8.28
CA ASP A 325 -9.67 17.91 -9.46
C ASP A 325 -9.21 17.13 -10.71
N LEU A 326 -7.90 17.00 -10.94
CA LEU A 326 -7.33 16.24 -12.06
C LEU A 326 -7.71 14.74 -12.03
N LEU A 327 -7.75 14.13 -10.85
CA LEU A 327 -8.18 12.75 -10.69
C LEU A 327 -9.65 12.56 -11.07
N LEU A 328 -10.51 13.50 -10.63
CA LEU A 328 -11.94 13.48 -10.95
C LEU A 328 -12.19 13.73 -12.44
N GLU A 329 -11.46 14.66 -13.07
CA GLU A 329 -11.49 14.87 -14.52
C GLU A 329 -11.05 13.61 -15.28
N SER A 330 -9.96 12.97 -14.86
CA SER A 330 -9.50 11.71 -15.46
C SER A 330 -10.48 10.55 -15.26
N ALA A 331 -11.20 10.51 -14.15
CA ALA A 331 -12.26 9.53 -13.95
C ALA A 331 -13.44 9.79 -14.87
N LEU A 332 -13.86 11.06 -14.99
CA LEU A 332 -14.96 11.47 -15.88
C LEU A 332 -14.65 11.22 -17.36
N SER A 333 -13.40 11.36 -17.81
CA SER A 333 -13.05 11.04 -19.19
C SER A 333 -13.31 9.58 -19.55
N ILE A 334 -13.06 8.65 -18.63
CA ILE A 334 -13.40 7.22 -18.82
C ILE A 334 -14.92 7.04 -18.83
N VAL A 335 -15.64 7.71 -17.91
CA VAL A 335 -17.11 7.65 -17.84
C VAL A 335 -17.78 8.14 -19.12
N GLU A 336 -17.23 9.13 -19.80
CA GLU A 336 -17.78 9.72 -21.02
C GLU A 336 -17.49 8.86 -22.28
N GLU A 337 -16.58 7.90 -22.19
CA GLU A 337 -16.29 6.93 -23.26
C GLU A 337 -17.22 5.71 -23.24
N HIS A 338 -17.97 5.53 -22.13
CA HIS A 338 -18.90 4.40 -21.88
C HIS A 338 -20.35 4.87 -21.79
#